data_d99636bce45dc347c22279345503115b
#
_entry.id   d99636bce45dc347c22279345503115b
#
_cell.length_a   1.000
_cell.length_b   1.000
_cell.length_c   1.000
_cell.angle_alpha   90.00
_cell.angle_beta   90.00
_cell.angle_gamma   90.00
#
_symmetry.space_group_name_H-M   'P 1'
#
loop_
_entity.id
_entity.type
_entity.pdbx_description
1 polymer ?
#
loop_
_entity_poly.entity_id
_entity_poly.type
_entity_poly.pdbx_seq_one_letter_code
_entity_poly.pdbx_strand_id
1 'polypeptide(L)'
;MQASAVSARRQSLEGLLTMFVMGGGLWGIGMAGAILMYGKTFPGSENFGYYVLNTLVMMAVALSLSYLIGLFVKNSNMLSGIANILSLGMCFLCGVFVPMNVMDRNVLKVSQFLPVYWYETVNETLGSYSHLTREAAVSVWKGIGLEAMFAMVFVCMILAVTRYQRQK
;
A
#
# COMPACT_ATOMS: atom_id res chain seq x y z
N MET A 1 -37.78 -18.34 0.48
CA MET A 1 -36.83 -17.25 0.70
C MET A 1 -36.23 -16.90 -0.64
N GLN A 2 -36.67 -15.81 -1.26
CA GLN A 2 -36.13 -15.35 -2.55
C GLN A 2 -34.79 -14.72 -2.30
N ALA A 3 -33.69 -15.44 -2.60
CA ALA A 3 -32.39 -14.82 -2.78
C ALA A 3 -32.49 -13.97 -4.05
N SER A 4 -32.63 -12.65 -3.89
CA SER A 4 -32.65 -11.71 -5.00
C SER A 4 -31.33 -11.90 -5.79
N ALA A 5 -31.48 -12.21 -7.07
CA ALA A 5 -30.38 -12.35 -8.03
C ALA A 5 -29.74 -10.97 -8.26
N VAL A 6 -29.00 -10.51 -7.28
CA VAL A 6 -28.08 -9.36 -7.46
C VAL A 6 -27.04 -9.83 -8.46
N SER A 7 -26.99 -9.18 -9.62
CA SER A 7 -26.05 -9.58 -10.66
C SER A 7 -24.62 -9.60 -10.08
N ALA A 8 -23.87 -10.65 -10.41
CA ALA A 8 -22.50 -10.83 -9.90
C ALA A 8 -21.60 -9.60 -10.15
N ARG A 9 -21.91 -8.79 -11.17
CA ARG A 9 -21.27 -7.50 -11.44
C ARG A 9 -21.56 -6.46 -10.35
N ARG A 10 -22.82 -6.39 -9.88
CA ARG A 10 -23.21 -5.43 -8.85
C ARG A 10 -22.55 -5.78 -7.51
N GLN A 11 -22.52 -7.05 -7.16
CA GLN A 11 -21.85 -7.52 -5.93
C GLN A 11 -20.32 -7.25 -5.95
N SER A 12 -19.67 -7.45 -7.11
CA SER A 12 -18.25 -7.11 -7.26
C SER A 12 -17.98 -5.60 -7.17
N LEU A 13 -18.87 -4.78 -7.76
CA LEU A 13 -18.78 -3.32 -7.68
C LEU A 13 -19.01 -2.80 -6.25
N GLU A 14 -20.00 -3.33 -5.57
CA GLU A 14 -20.28 -2.99 -4.16
C GLU A 14 -19.09 -3.37 -3.26
N GLY A 15 -18.47 -4.53 -3.47
CA GLY A 15 -17.26 -4.95 -2.76
C GLY A 15 -16.06 -4.04 -3.00
N LEU A 16 -15.81 -3.67 -4.26
CA LEU A 16 -14.75 -2.72 -4.60
C LEU A 16 -15.01 -1.33 -4.02
N LEU A 17 -16.25 -0.84 -4.12
CA LEU A 17 -16.63 0.46 -3.55
C LEU A 17 -16.43 0.48 -2.04
N THR A 18 -16.84 -0.57 -1.34
CA THR A 18 -16.65 -0.72 0.10
C THR A 18 -15.17 -0.69 0.47
N MET A 19 -14.31 -1.40 -0.28
CA MET A 19 -12.87 -1.38 -0.06
C MET A 19 -12.27 0.01 -0.28
N PHE A 20 -12.67 0.72 -1.34
CA PHE A 20 -12.22 2.07 -1.59
C PHE A 20 -12.66 3.06 -0.51
N VAL A 21 -13.91 2.97 -0.05
CA VAL A 21 -14.44 3.83 1.03
C VAL A 21 -13.71 3.56 2.34
N MET A 22 -13.54 2.30 2.71
CA MET A 22 -12.84 1.92 3.94
C MET A 22 -11.35 2.27 3.88
N GLY A 23 -10.68 1.97 2.77
CA GLY A 23 -9.27 2.31 2.56
C GLY A 23 -9.05 3.82 2.54
N GLY A 24 -9.89 4.57 1.84
CA GLY A 24 -9.84 6.04 1.80
C GLY A 24 -10.13 6.67 3.17
N GLY A 25 -11.06 6.08 3.94
CA GLY A 25 -11.33 6.51 5.32
C GLY A 25 -10.11 6.32 6.24
N LEU A 26 -9.48 5.15 6.21
CA LEU A 26 -8.26 4.87 6.97
C LEU A 26 -7.09 5.77 6.54
N TRP A 27 -6.94 5.97 5.24
CA TRP A 27 -5.94 6.89 4.70
C TRP A 27 -6.19 8.33 5.18
N GLY A 28 -7.44 8.79 5.14
CA GLY A 28 -7.82 10.12 5.62
C GLY A 28 -7.54 10.31 7.11
N ILE A 29 -7.81 9.30 7.94
CA ILE A 29 -7.48 9.31 9.38
C ILE A 29 -5.96 9.38 9.56
N GLY A 30 -5.19 8.60 8.81
CA GLY A 30 -3.72 8.62 8.85
C GLY A 30 -3.15 10.00 8.47
N MET A 31 -3.66 10.61 7.38
CA MET A 31 -3.27 11.96 6.96
C MET A 31 -3.66 13.03 7.97
N ALA A 32 -4.87 12.94 8.54
CA ALA A 32 -5.28 13.85 9.61
C ALA A 32 -4.38 13.72 10.84
N GLY A 33 -4.02 12.50 11.23
CA GLY A 33 -3.06 12.23 12.30
C GLY A 33 -1.69 12.84 12.02
N ALA A 34 -1.16 12.70 10.81
CA ALA A 34 0.10 13.30 10.40
C ALA A 34 0.05 14.84 10.48
N ILE A 35 -1.04 15.45 9.99
CA ILE A 35 -1.23 16.91 10.06
C ILE A 35 -1.33 17.38 11.52
N LEU A 36 -1.99 16.62 12.40
CA LEU A 36 -2.09 16.96 13.82
C LEU A 36 -0.73 16.87 14.54
N MET A 37 0.10 15.86 14.19
CA MET A 37 1.41 15.67 14.81
C MET A 37 2.44 16.71 14.35
N TYR A 38 2.48 16.99 13.05
CA TYR A 38 3.46 17.91 12.47
C TYR A 38 2.95 19.34 12.28
N GLY A 39 1.69 19.59 12.59
CA GLY A 39 1.06 20.91 12.49
C GLY A 39 1.08 21.49 11.07
N LYS A 40 1.25 22.82 10.98
CA LYS A 40 1.28 23.53 9.69
C LYS A 40 2.53 23.26 8.85
N THR A 41 3.57 22.71 9.45
CA THR A 41 4.85 22.44 8.75
C THR A 41 4.70 21.36 7.70
N PHE A 42 3.90 20.35 7.95
CA PHE A 42 3.69 19.24 7.02
C PHE A 42 2.90 19.65 5.76
N PRO A 43 1.68 20.22 5.86
CA PRO A 43 0.94 20.67 4.68
C PRO A 43 1.57 21.90 3.99
N GLY A 44 2.40 22.67 4.71
CA GLY A 44 3.13 23.80 4.15
C GLY A 44 4.45 23.43 3.44
N SER A 45 4.86 22.16 3.50
CA SER A 45 6.07 21.71 2.81
C SER A 45 5.85 21.63 1.29
N GLU A 46 6.84 22.01 0.50
CA GLU A 46 6.79 21.87 -0.95
C GLU A 46 6.63 20.41 -1.39
N ASN A 47 7.09 19.49 -0.56
CA ASN A 47 7.04 18.05 -0.81
C ASN A 47 5.70 17.40 -0.42
N PHE A 48 4.73 18.16 0.15
CA PHE A 48 3.46 17.62 0.62
C PHE A 48 2.71 16.82 -0.45
N GLY A 49 2.66 17.32 -1.68
CA GLY A 49 2.00 16.64 -2.80
C GLY A 49 2.61 15.26 -3.10
N TYR A 50 3.92 15.11 -2.96
CA TYR A 50 4.60 13.82 -3.14
C TYR A 50 4.29 12.84 -2.01
N TYR A 51 4.20 13.30 -0.75
CA TYR A 51 3.75 12.46 0.37
C TYR A 51 2.33 11.95 0.17
N VAL A 52 1.41 12.84 -0.25
CA VAL A 52 0.02 12.47 -0.55
C VAL A 52 -0.02 11.42 -1.66
N LEU A 53 0.70 11.62 -2.74
CA LEU A 53 0.75 10.69 -3.87
C LEU A 53 1.34 9.33 -3.44
N ASN A 54 2.48 9.33 -2.73
CA ASN A 54 3.14 8.15 -2.24
C ASN A 54 2.22 7.30 -1.35
N THR A 55 1.57 7.93 -0.38
CA THR A 55 0.63 7.24 0.52
C THR A 55 -0.62 6.73 -0.19
N LEU A 56 -1.13 7.42 -1.22
CA LEU A 56 -2.25 6.95 -2.03
C LEU A 56 -1.88 5.71 -2.86
N VAL A 57 -0.70 5.70 -3.46
CA VAL A 57 -0.22 4.53 -4.22
C VAL A 57 -0.02 3.34 -3.27
N MET A 58 0.59 3.58 -2.10
CA MET A 58 0.75 2.52 -1.09
C MET A 58 -0.59 2.00 -0.57
N MET A 59 -1.61 2.85 -0.40
CA MET A 59 -2.98 2.42 -0.09
C MET A 59 -3.51 1.46 -1.17
N ALA A 60 -3.31 1.77 -2.45
CA ALA A 60 -3.74 0.89 -3.54
C ALA A 60 -3.01 -0.46 -3.51
N VAL A 61 -1.71 -0.48 -3.20
CA VAL A 61 -0.92 -1.70 -2.98
C VAL A 61 -1.51 -2.53 -1.83
N ALA A 62 -1.75 -1.90 -0.68
CA ALA A 62 -2.27 -2.58 0.51
C ALA A 62 -3.68 -3.16 0.27
N LEU A 63 -4.58 -2.42 -0.40
CA LEU A 63 -5.91 -2.88 -0.73
C LEU A 63 -5.88 -4.06 -1.70
N SER A 64 -5.05 -4.00 -2.75
CA SER A 64 -4.93 -5.08 -3.72
C SER A 64 -4.32 -6.34 -3.10
N LEU A 65 -3.30 -6.21 -2.25
CA LEU A 65 -2.71 -7.33 -1.52
C LEU A 65 -3.73 -7.96 -0.55
N SER A 66 -4.45 -7.14 0.22
CA SER A 66 -5.48 -7.60 1.16
C SER A 66 -6.58 -8.36 0.45
N TYR A 67 -7.04 -7.86 -0.71
CA TYR A 67 -8.05 -8.55 -1.53
C TYR A 67 -7.52 -9.87 -2.06
N LEU A 68 -6.29 -9.90 -2.57
CA LEU A 68 -5.65 -11.11 -3.07
C LEU A 68 -5.59 -12.20 -1.99
N ILE A 69 -5.16 -11.85 -0.77
CA ILE A 69 -5.13 -12.79 0.36
C ILE A 69 -6.54 -13.29 0.69
N GLY A 70 -7.54 -12.40 0.69
CA GLY A 70 -8.94 -12.74 0.94
C GLY A 70 -9.54 -13.73 -0.06
N LEU A 71 -9.03 -13.83 -1.29
CA LEU A 71 -9.47 -14.83 -2.26
C LEU A 71 -9.06 -16.26 -1.88
N PHE A 72 -7.97 -16.42 -1.14
CA PHE A 72 -7.44 -17.73 -0.75
C PHE A 72 -7.85 -18.13 0.66
N VAL A 73 -8.07 -17.16 1.55
CA VAL A 73 -8.29 -17.40 2.99
C VAL A 73 -9.74 -17.10 3.35
N LYS A 74 -10.50 -18.15 3.66
CA LYS A 74 -11.93 -18.03 4.04
C LYS A 74 -12.15 -17.88 5.56
N ASN A 75 -11.16 -18.24 6.37
CA ASN A 75 -11.26 -18.18 7.82
C ASN A 75 -10.76 -16.82 8.32
N SER A 76 -11.62 -16.08 9.01
CA SER A 76 -11.31 -14.72 9.53
C SER A 76 -10.10 -14.69 10.48
N ASN A 77 -9.95 -15.70 11.35
CA ASN A 77 -8.82 -15.76 12.28
C ASN A 77 -7.50 -15.99 11.54
N MET A 78 -7.53 -16.88 10.53
CA MET A 78 -6.37 -17.14 9.66
C MET A 78 -6.01 -15.92 8.83
N LEU A 79 -7.00 -15.21 8.31
CA LEU A 79 -6.81 -13.96 7.57
C LEU A 79 -6.12 -12.89 8.42
N SER A 80 -6.58 -12.70 9.66
CA SER A 80 -5.97 -11.76 10.61
C SER A 80 -4.53 -12.16 10.97
N GLY A 81 -4.28 -13.45 11.17
CA GLY A 81 -2.94 -13.97 11.43
C GLY A 81 -1.96 -13.68 10.28
N ILE A 82 -2.37 -13.99 9.04
CA ILE A 82 -1.56 -13.72 7.85
C ILE A 82 -1.32 -12.22 7.68
N ALA A 83 -2.36 -11.40 7.83
CA ALA A 83 -2.24 -9.95 7.72
C ALA A 83 -1.24 -9.38 8.75
N ASN A 84 -1.29 -9.83 10.00
CA ASN A 84 -0.35 -9.41 11.04
C ASN A 84 1.08 -9.83 10.72
N ILE A 85 1.31 -11.08 10.32
CA ILE A 85 2.66 -11.58 9.98
C ILE A 85 3.24 -10.78 8.80
N LEU A 86 2.45 -10.57 7.74
CA LEU A 86 2.90 -9.81 6.57
C LEU A 86 3.16 -8.34 6.92
N SER A 87 2.25 -7.68 7.64
CA SER A 87 2.41 -6.27 8.01
C SER A 87 3.63 -6.06 8.91
N LEU A 88 3.75 -6.85 9.98
CA LEU A 88 4.90 -6.76 10.88
C LEU A 88 6.21 -7.12 10.18
N GLY A 89 6.21 -8.20 9.38
CA GLY A 89 7.37 -8.62 8.61
C GLY A 89 7.84 -7.52 7.64
N MET A 90 6.92 -6.90 6.90
CA MET A 90 7.24 -5.78 6.02
C MET A 90 7.75 -4.56 6.80
N CYS A 91 7.14 -4.21 7.94
CA CYS A 91 7.58 -3.08 8.76
C CYS A 91 8.98 -3.28 9.32
N PHE A 92 9.35 -4.50 9.72
CA PHE A 92 10.69 -4.80 10.20
C PHE A 92 11.73 -4.84 9.08
N LEU A 93 11.40 -5.43 7.92
CA LEU A 93 12.34 -5.62 6.82
C LEU A 93 12.54 -4.35 5.96
N CYS A 94 11.58 -3.44 5.94
CA CYS A 94 11.56 -2.35 4.97
C CYS A 94 11.86 -0.96 5.56
N GLY A 95 12.34 -0.87 6.79
CA GLY A 95 12.80 0.41 7.32
C GLY A 95 11.84 1.14 8.25
N VAL A 96 10.58 0.66 8.38
CA VAL A 96 9.57 1.36 9.20
C VAL A 96 9.90 1.34 10.69
N PHE A 97 10.32 0.19 11.24
CA PHE A 97 10.72 0.07 12.65
C PHE A 97 12.22 0.18 12.87
N VAL A 98 13.01 -0.26 11.92
CA VAL A 98 14.48 -0.23 12.00
C VAL A 98 14.98 0.60 10.82
N PRO A 99 15.64 1.74 11.06
CA PRO A 99 16.13 2.60 9.97
C PRO A 99 17.01 1.84 8.98
N MET A 100 16.84 2.10 7.68
CA MET A 100 17.54 1.34 6.62
C MET A 100 19.08 1.47 6.71
N ASN A 101 19.58 2.55 7.27
CA ASN A 101 21.01 2.82 7.43
C ASN A 101 21.72 1.89 8.44
N VAL A 102 20.98 1.23 9.33
CA VAL A 102 21.52 0.25 10.30
C VAL A 102 21.26 -1.19 9.90
N MET A 103 20.56 -1.43 8.77
CA MET A 103 20.25 -2.76 8.28
C MET A 103 21.43 -3.40 7.54
N ASP A 104 21.53 -4.74 7.64
CA ASP A 104 22.49 -5.50 6.83
C ASP A 104 22.15 -5.42 5.33
N ARG A 105 23.20 -5.37 4.49
CA ARG A 105 23.04 -5.29 3.02
C ARG A 105 22.24 -6.43 2.41
N ASN A 106 22.27 -7.62 3.00
CA ASN A 106 21.50 -8.77 2.49
C ASN A 106 20.02 -8.61 2.80
N VAL A 107 19.69 -8.07 3.98
CA VAL A 107 18.31 -7.73 4.35
C VAL A 107 17.76 -6.69 3.38
N LEU A 108 18.50 -5.61 3.12
CA LEU A 108 18.09 -4.57 2.16
C LEU A 108 17.86 -5.12 0.75
N LYS A 109 18.67 -6.06 0.28
CA LYS A 109 18.44 -6.70 -1.04
C LYS A 109 17.13 -7.49 -1.08
N VAL A 110 16.77 -8.18 -0.01
CA VAL A 110 15.50 -8.90 0.10
C VAL A 110 14.34 -7.92 0.19
N SER A 111 14.50 -6.85 0.95
CA SER A 111 13.46 -5.82 1.13
C SER A 111 13.06 -5.14 -0.17
N GLN A 112 13.97 -5.02 -1.16
CA GLN A 112 13.67 -4.46 -2.48
C GLN A 112 12.58 -5.20 -3.26
N PHE A 113 12.31 -6.47 -2.91
CA PHE A 113 11.19 -7.25 -3.47
C PHE A 113 9.85 -6.96 -2.77
N LEU A 114 9.83 -6.09 -1.76
CA LEU A 114 8.64 -5.72 -1.02
C LEU A 114 8.22 -4.27 -1.37
N PRO A 115 6.92 -4.00 -1.57
CA PRO A 115 6.47 -2.66 -1.93
C PRO A 115 6.75 -1.61 -0.84
N VAL A 116 6.70 -2.00 0.43
CA VAL A 116 6.95 -1.10 1.58
C VAL A 116 8.37 -0.55 1.58
N TYR A 117 9.35 -1.27 1.02
CA TYR A 117 10.73 -0.76 0.87
C TYR A 117 10.77 0.51 0.00
N TRP A 118 10.06 0.51 -1.11
CA TRP A 118 10.03 1.65 -2.04
C TRP A 118 9.26 2.82 -1.45
N TYR A 119 8.15 2.54 -0.75
CA TYR A 119 7.41 3.53 0.02
C TYR A 119 8.30 4.26 1.03
N GLU A 120 9.07 3.51 1.83
CA GLU A 120 9.94 4.08 2.85
C GLU A 120 11.14 4.80 2.23
N THR A 121 11.72 4.27 1.15
CA THR A 121 12.79 4.95 0.40
C THR A 121 12.33 6.33 -0.13
N VAL A 122 11.09 6.42 -0.60
CA VAL A 122 10.50 7.71 -1.02
C VAL A 122 10.34 8.64 0.19
N ASN A 123 9.81 8.15 1.30
CA ASN A 123 9.63 8.96 2.51
C ASN A 123 10.96 9.46 3.07
N GLU A 124 12.01 8.63 3.16
CA GLU A 124 13.35 9.04 3.56
C GLU A 124 13.93 10.11 2.62
N THR A 125 13.75 9.95 1.31
CA THR A 125 14.19 10.93 0.32
C THR A 125 13.44 12.26 0.52
N LEU A 126 12.13 12.25 0.65
CA LEU A 126 11.31 13.44 0.86
C LEU A 126 11.64 14.15 2.18
N GLY A 127 11.95 13.38 3.24
CA GLY A 127 12.35 13.91 4.54
C GLY A 127 13.76 14.49 4.59
N SER A 128 14.64 14.03 3.71
CA SER A 128 16.04 14.47 3.65
C SER A 128 16.23 15.81 2.91
N TYR A 129 15.27 16.22 2.08
CA TYR A 129 15.37 17.41 1.24
C TYR A 129 14.20 18.36 1.50
N SER A 130 14.49 19.60 1.92
CA SER A 130 13.48 20.66 2.01
C SER A 130 13.00 21.08 0.61
N HIS A 131 13.90 21.10 -0.38
CA HIS A 131 13.62 21.32 -1.80
C HIS A 131 14.16 20.13 -2.59
N LEU A 132 13.31 19.49 -3.40
CA LEU A 132 13.73 18.34 -4.20
C LEU A 132 14.69 18.79 -5.31
N THR A 133 15.93 18.29 -5.26
CA THR A 133 16.85 18.38 -6.39
C THR A 133 16.32 17.52 -7.55
N ARG A 134 16.77 17.78 -8.77
CA ARG A 134 16.37 16.98 -9.95
C ARG A 134 16.65 15.48 -9.75
N GLU A 135 17.76 15.13 -9.13
CA GLU A 135 18.14 13.74 -8.85
C GLU A 135 17.23 13.11 -7.80
N ALA A 136 16.92 13.82 -6.72
CA ALA A 136 15.99 13.37 -5.68
C ALA A 136 14.58 13.17 -6.26
N ALA A 137 14.12 14.09 -7.10
CA ALA A 137 12.82 13.97 -7.77
C ALA A 137 12.75 12.71 -8.66
N VAL A 138 13.79 12.40 -9.42
CA VAL A 138 13.88 11.16 -10.21
C VAL A 138 13.82 9.92 -9.30
N SER A 139 14.51 9.94 -8.16
CA SER A 139 14.45 8.83 -7.19
C SER A 139 13.05 8.64 -6.62
N VAL A 140 12.36 9.73 -6.25
CA VAL A 140 10.97 9.72 -5.77
C VAL A 140 10.03 9.13 -6.81
N TRP A 141 10.09 9.61 -8.06
CA TRP A 141 9.24 9.08 -9.14
C TRP A 141 9.52 7.62 -9.45
N LYS A 142 10.77 7.19 -9.38
CA LYS A 142 11.16 5.78 -9.52
C LYS A 142 10.53 4.91 -8.42
N GLY A 143 10.59 5.36 -7.15
CA GLY A 143 9.99 4.64 -6.03
C GLY A 143 8.48 4.50 -6.19
N ILE A 144 7.77 5.62 -6.42
CA ILE A 144 6.32 5.63 -6.65
C ILE A 144 5.93 4.76 -7.86
N GLY A 145 6.73 4.79 -8.94
CA GLY A 145 6.50 3.96 -10.12
C GLY A 145 6.63 2.45 -9.82
N LEU A 146 7.59 2.06 -8.99
CA LEU A 146 7.76 0.67 -8.56
C LEU A 146 6.61 0.22 -7.65
N GLU A 147 6.15 1.05 -6.72
CA GLU A 147 4.96 0.77 -5.92
C GLU A 147 3.72 0.56 -6.80
N ALA A 148 3.49 1.46 -7.76
CA ALA A 148 2.38 1.33 -8.71
C ALA A 148 2.48 0.04 -9.54
N MET A 149 3.69 -0.39 -9.90
CA MET A 149 3.92 -1.67 -10.56
C MET A 149 3.52 -2.85 -9.68
N PHE A 150 3.84 -2.84 -8.38
CA PHE A 150 3.37 -3.86 -7.43
C PHE A 150 1.84 -3.90 -7.36
N ALA A 151 1.17 -2.74 -7.28
CA ALA A 151 -0.29 -2.68 -7.28
C ALA A 151 -0.86 -3.30 -8.56
N MET A 152 -0.32 -2.99 -9.73
CA MET A 152 -0.75 -3.57 -11.01
C MET A 152 -0.56 -5.09 -11.05
N VAL A 153 0.59 -5.59 -10.57
CA VAL A 153 0.86 -7.04 -10.51
C VAL A 153 -0.18 -7.74 -9.62
N PHE A 154 -0.48 -7.19 -8.44
CA PHE A 154 -1.49 -7.77 -7.55
C PHE A 154 -2.89 -7.75 -8.18
N VAL A 155 -3.27 -6.66 -8.85
CA VAL A 155 -4.54 -6.59 -9.59
C VAL A 155 -4.60 -7.61 -10.71
N CYS A 156 -3.54 -7.80 -11.48
CA CYS A 156 -3.46 -8.84 -12.51
C CYS A 156 -3.62 -10.25 -11.93
N MET A 157 -2.98 -10.52 -10.78
CA MET A 157 -3.13 -11.79 -10.06
C MET A 157 -4.58 -12.01 -9.58
N ILE A 158 -5.22 -10.97 -9.03
CA ILE A 158 -6.63 -11.00 -8.62
C ILE A 158 -7.52 -11.38 -9.81
N LEU A 159 -7.33 -10.72 -10.94
CA LEU A 159 -8.12 -10.99 -12.15
C LEU A 159 -7.91 -12.42 -12.67
N ALA A 160 -6.68 -12.91 -12.66
CA ALA A 160 -6.35 -14.28 -13.08
C ALA A 160 -7.02 -15.32 -12.16
N VAL A 161 -6.88 -15.16 -10.84
CA VAL A 161 -7.48 -16.07 -9.85
C VAL A 161 -9.00 -16.05 -9.93
N THR A 162 -9.60 -14.87 -10.02
CA THR A 162 -11.07 -14.73 -10.10
C THR A 162 -11.64 -15.36 -11.38
N ARG A 163 -10.93 -15.23 -12.51
CA ARG A 163 -11.32 -15.93 -13.75
C ARG A 163 -11.24 -17.44 -13.60
N TYR A 164 -10.15 -17.95 -13.02
CA TYR A 164 -9.99 -19.39 -12.80
C TYR A 164 -11.06 -19.98 -11.88
N GLN A 165 -11.42 -19.27 -10.80
CA GLN A 165 -12.48 -19.72 -9.87
C GLN A 165 -13.88 -19.73 -10.50
N ARG A 166 -14.13 -18.90 -11.53
CA ARG A 166 -15.42 -18.89 -12.24
C ARG A 166 -15.57 -20.00 -13.28
N GLN A 167 -14.49 -20.64 -13.69
CA GLN A 167 -14.51 -21.73 -14.67
C GLN A 167 -14.66 -23.12 -14.04
N LYS A 168 -14.59 -23.20 -12.71
CA LYS A 168 -14.87 -24.38 -11.90
C LYS A 168 -16.28 -24.36 -11.31
#